data_8731b2d10f419d61b35133989e579bab
#
_entry.id   8731b2d10f419d61b35133989e579bab
#
_cell.length_a   1.000
_cell.length_b   1.000
_cell.length_c   1.000
_cell.angle_alpha   90.00
_cell.angle_beta   90.00
_cell.angle_gamma   90.00
#
_symmetry.space_group_name_H-M   'P 1'
#
loop_
_entity.id
_entity.type
_entity.pdbx_description
1 polymer ?
#
loop_
_entity_poly.entity_id
_entity_poly.type
_entity_poly.pdbx_seq_one_letter_code
_entity_poly.pdbx_strand_id
1 'polypeptide(L)'
;MNLDNFNNLIELFFYQAEKQNPKRILLQWLNPNNKKIFTWGDTKKNIFKLSKAIRENIHEGDRCLLVSENRPEWFICDLAIMLSGGITVPAYTTYTKDDYKYLIDDCEPSLIIVSNNDMLKKLNSTIKEKNFIKKIITLDKVNEATNNLEISNKEKFIDFYSIVENELLETEQIQKTSLKRSSPACIIYTSGTGGNPKGVVLSHGGILNNINGACEILKPIIDKRPTFLTWLPLSHSYEHCVQFVQIAVGAKVFYAEKIEKLLENISQAKPTIMTAVPRFYQNLFTRINMNFEKQSGFKRKLINQTLNLGKKILKKE
;
A
#
# COMPACT_ATOMS: atom_id res chain seq x y z
N MET A 1 7.61 0.29 22.12
CA MET A 1 6.43 -0.61 22.07
C MET A 1 6.98 -2.01 21.90
N ASN A 2 6.53 -2.97 22.69
CA ASN A 2 6.94 -4.38 22.49
C ASN A 2 5.98 -5.04 21.50
N LEU A 3 6.46 -5.38 20.31
CA LEU A 3 5.65 -5.97 19.24
C LEU A 3 5.38 -7.47 19.44
N ASP A 4 6.05 -8.13 20.39
CA ASP A 4 5.78 -9.53 20.75
C ASP A 4 4.41 -9.70 21.42
N ASN A 5 3.85 -8.62 21.95
CA ASN A 5 2.52 -8.63 22.59
C ASN A 5 1.36 -8.69 21.59
N PHE A 6 1.62 -8.57 20.27
CA PHE A 6 0.58 -8.61 19.24
C PHE A 6 0.56 -9.96 18.53
N ASN A 7 -0.63 -10.53 18.38
CA ASN A 7 -0.84 -11.76 17.64
C ASN A 7 -0.88 -11.53 16.13
N ASN A 8 -1.29 -10.34 15.69
CA ASN A 8 -1.48 -10.02 14.28
C ASN A 8 -1.36 -8.52 14.01
N LEU A 9 -1.29 -8.15 12.74
CA LEU A 9 -1.14 -6.78 12.26
C LEU A 9 -2.37 -5.91 12.55
N ILE A 10 -3.53 -6.52 12.69
CA ILE A 10 -4.78 -5.84 13.01
C ILE A 10 -4.75 -5.32 14.45
N GLU A 11 -4.29 -6.16 15.40
CA GLU A 11 -4.11 -5.74 16.80
C GLU A 11 -3.11 -4.57 16.89
N LEU A 12 -2.01 -4.61 16.14
CA LEU A 12 -1.05 -3.51 16.07
C LEU A 12 -1.71 -2.21 15.60
N PHE A 13 -2.48 -2.27 14.49
CA PHE A 13 -3.15 -1.10 13.95
C PHE A 13 -4.13 -0.50 14.96
N PHE A 14 -5.02 -1.32 15.55
CA PHE A 14 -6.03 -0.80 16.46
C PHE A 14 -5.43 -0.25 17.76
N TYR A 15 -4.43 -0.94 18.31
CA TYR A 15 -3.69 -0.44 19.46
C TYR A 15 -3.08 0.96 19.17
N GLN A 16 -2.48 1.13 18.01
CA GLN A 16 -1.90 2.41 17.64
C GLN A 16 -2.99 3.46 17.39
N ALA A 17 -4.07 3.10 16.73
CA ALA A 17 -5.20 3.99 16.47
C ALA A 17 -5.86 4.53 17.76
N GLU A 18 -5.90 3.73 18.83
CA GLU A 18 -6.39 4.15 20.14
C GLU A 18 -5.48 5.15 20.85
N LYS A 19 -4.17 5.10 20.58
CA LYS A 19 -3.17 6.04 21.13
C LYS A 19 -3.11 7.38 20.40
N GLN A 20 -3.61 7.43 19.17
CA GLN A 20 -3.56 8.65 18.34
C GLN A 20 -4.84 9.47 18.49
N ASN A 21 -4.70 10.79 18.32
CA ASN A 21 -5.88 11.63 18.17
C ASN A 21 -6.65 11.22 16.91
N PRO A 22 -7.95 10.85 17.01
CA PRO A 22 -8.74 10.37 15.88
C PRO A 22 -8.87 11.38 14.74
N LYS A 23 -8.74 12.69 15.02
CA LYS A 23 -8.76 13.78 14.02
C LYS A 23 -7.41 14.01 13.34
N ARG A 24 -6.33 13.37 13.81
CA ARG A 24 -5.02 13.52 13.19
C ARG A 24 -4.98 12.77 11.86
N ILE A 25 -4.43 13.42 10.84
CA ILE A 25 -4.23 12.80 9.52
C ILE A 25 -3.26 11.63 9.65
N LEU A 26 -3.67 10.47 9.15
CA LEU A 26 -2.84 9.29 8.99
C LEU A 26 -2.37 9.13 7.55
N LEU A 27 -3.29 9.11 6.59
CA LEU A 27 -3.02 8.79 5.19
C LEU A 27 -3.39 9.99 4.30
N GLN A 28 -2.52 10.31 3.34
CA GLN A 28 -2.77 11.38 2.38
C GLN A 28 -2.19 11.03 1.01
N TRP A 29 -3.01 11.09 -0.04
CA TRP A 29 -2.55 10.96 -1.41
C TRP A 29 -2.15 12.31 -1.98
N LEU A 30 -1.00 12.37 -2.67
CA LEU A 30 -0.48 13.59 -3.29
C LEU A 30 -0.92 13.75 -4.75
N ASN A 31 -1.98 13.07 -5.16
CA ASN A 31 -2.58 13.25 -6.47
C ASN A 31 -3.38 14.57 -6.51
N PRO A 32 -3.00 15.56 -7.34
CA PRO A 32 -3.66 16.87 -7.38
C PRO A 32 -5.11 16.78 -7.87
N ASN A 33 -5.42 15.81 -8.72
CA ASN A 33 -6.74 15.61 -9.31
C ASN A 33 -7.67 14.76 -8.42
N ASN A 34 -7.12 14.07 -7.43
CA ASN A 34 -7.88 13.16 -6.56
C ASN A 34 -7.29 13.16 -5.14
N LYS A 35 -7.42 14.29 -4.45
CA LYS A 35 -6.93 14.43 -3.07
C LYS A 35 -7.73 13.54 -2.14
N LYS A 36 -7.08 12.53 -1.57
CA LYS A 36 -7.65 11.66 -0.55
C LYS A 36 -6.88 11.84 0.75
N ILE A 37 -7.60 12.15 1.81
CA ILE A 37 -7.06 12.37 3.15
C ILE A 37 -7.92 11.59 4.14
N PHE A 38 -7.29 10.75 4.94
CA PHE A 38 -7.96 9.99 6.00
C PHE A 38 -7.25 10.23 7.32
N THR A 39 -8.01 10.56 8.34
CA THR A 39 -7.54 10.62 9.72
C THR A 39 -7.42 9.21 10.30
N TRP A 40 -6.85 9.08 11.50
CA TRP A 40 -6.84 7.82 12.24
C TRP A 40 -8.27 7.32 12.49
N GLY A 41 -9.18 8.22 12.82
CA GLY A 41 -10.60 7.91 13.01
C GLY A 41 -11.27 7.43 11.73
N ASP A 42 -11.08 8.15 10.61
CA ASP A 42 -11.64 7.76 9.31
C ASP A 42 -11.11 6.40 8.86
N THR A 43 -9.79 6.19 8.98
CA THR A 43 -9.14 4.93 8.60
C THR A 43 -9.70 3.78 9.42
N LYS A 44 -9.78 3.93 10.76
CA LYS A 44 -10.37 2.92 11.67
C LYS A 44 -11.81 2.59 11.25
N LYS A 45 -12.65 3.60 11.06
CA LYS A 45 -14.05 3.46 10.68
C LYS A 45 -14.20 2.76 9.32
N ASN A 46 -13.42 3.16 8.32
CA ASN A 46 -13.50 2.60 6.98
C ASN A 46 -13.04 1.14 6.92
N ILE A 47 -12.00 0.76 7.70
CA ILE A 47 -11.58 -0.64 7.83
C ILE A 47 -12.74 -1.50 8.36
N PHE A 48 -13.47 -1.03 9.37
CA PHE A 48 -14.61 -1.77 9.90
C PHE A 48 -15.73 -1.96 8.89
N LYS A 49 -16.16 -0.87 8.25
CA LYS A 49 -17.25 -0.91 7.28
C LYS A 49 -16.91 -1.84 6.11
N LEU A 50 -15.68 -1.69 5.60
CA LEU A 50 -15.23 -2.52 4.49
C LEU A 50 -15.06 -3.98 4.91
N SER A 51 -14.53 -4.26 6.11
CA SER A 51 -14.37 -5.63 6.60
C SER A 51 -15.71 -6.36 6.77
N LYS A 52 -16.76 -5.64 7.18
CA LYS A 52 -18.11 -6.20 7.26
C LYS A 52 -18.61 -6.62 5.87
N ALA A 53 -18.53 -5.73 4.90
CA ALA A 53 -18.94 -6.02 3.52
C ALA A 53 -18.12 -7.15 2.87
N ILE A 54 -16.82 -7.25 3.19
CA ILE A 54 -15.95 -8.33 2.71
C ILE A 54 -16.37 -9.66 3.35
N ARG A 55 -16.62 -9.70 4.66
CA ARG A 55 -16.98 -10.92 5.41
C ARG A 55 -18.26 -11.59 4.91
N GLU A 56 -19.17 -10.84 4.34
CA GLU A 56 -20.38 -11.39 3.71
C GLU A 56 -20.09 -12.21 2.45
N ASN A 57 -18.88 -12.07 1.88
CA ASN A 57 -18.51 -12.63 0.58
C ASN A 57 -17.31 -13.57 0.62
N ILE A 58 -16.64 -13.75 1.77
CA ILE A 58 -15.48 -14.62 1.91
C ILE A 58 -15.59 -15.50 3.16
N HIS A 59 -14.82 -16.60 3.17
CA HIS A 59 -14.55 -17.40 4.35
C HIS A 59 -13.14 -17.12 4.89
N GLU A 60 -12.88 -17.53 6.13
CA GLU A 60 -11.54 -17.44 6.73
C GLU A 60 -10.53 -18.21 5.86
N GLY A 61 -9.40 -17.57 5.53
CA GLY A 61 -8.37 -18.13 4.67
C GLY A 61 -8.59 -17.93 3.16
N ASP A 62 -9.72 -17.36 2.74
CA ASP A 62 -9.94 -17.01 1.34
C ASP A 62 -8.95 -15.94 0.87
N ARG A 63 -8.49 -16.07 -0.39
CA ARG A 63 -7.58 -15.11 -1.01
C ARG A 63 -8.39 -13.95 -1.59
N CYS A 64 -7.88 -12.74 -1.35
CA CYS A 64 -8.46 -11.51 -1.84
C CYS A 64 -7.41 -10.79 -2.70
N LEU A 65 -7.63 -10.74 -4.01
CA LEU A 65 -6.74 -10.06 -4.95
C LEU A 65 -6.90 -8.54 -4.86
N LEU A 66 -5.78 -7.83 -4.61
CA LEU A 66 -5.75 -6.37 -4.50
C LEU A 66 -4.87 -5.77 -5.61
N VAL A 67 -5.49 -5.11 -6.59
CA VAL A 67 -4.82 -4.51 -7.76
C VAL A 67 -5.03 -3.01 -7.75
N SER A 68 -4.07 -2.28 -7.22
CA SER A 68 -4.15 -0.83 -7.14
C SER A 68 -2.75 -0.22 -7.05
N GLU A 69 -2.63 0.99 -7.55
CA GLU A 69 -1.51 1.89 -7.26
C GLU A 69 -1.47 2.24 -5.77
N ASN A 70 -0.34 2.82 -5.33
CA ASN A 70 -0.18 3.29 -3.97
C ASN A 70 -1.16 4.44 -3.69
N ARG A 71 -2.10 4.21 -2.79
CA ARG A 71 -3.09 5.19 -2.35
C ARG A 71 -3.65 4.81 -0.97
N PRO A 72 -4.25 5.75 -0.23
CA PRO A 72 -4.78 5.47 1.12
C PRO A 72 -5.72 4.27 1.18
N GLU A 73 -6.61 4.15 0.20
CA GLU A 73 -7.60 3.08 0.14
C GLU A 73 -6.96 1.69 0.00
N TRP A 74 -5.77 1.60 -0.62
CA TRP A 74 -5.01 0.35 -0.71
C TRP A 74 -4.77 -0.24 0.68
N PHE A 75 -4.27 0.58 1.60
CA PHE A 75 -3.96 0.15 2.97
C PHE A 75 -5.23 -0.14 3.78
N ILE A 76 -6.29 0.65 3.59
CA ILE A 76 -7.59 0.39 4.21
C ILE A 76 -8.13 -0.97 3.76
N CYS A 77 -8.02 -1.29 2.47
CA CYS A 77 -8.44 -2.59 1.91
C CYS A 77 -7.62 -3.75 2.47
N ASP A 78 -6.29 -3.62 2.54
CA ASP A 78 -5.41 -4.64 3.08
C ASP A 78 -5.78 -5.00 4.53
N LEU A 79 -5.94 -4.00 5.40
CA LEU A 79 -6.39 -4.22 6.78
C LEU A 79 -7.82 -4.76 6.88
N ALA A 80 -8.73 -4.33 5.99
CA ALA A 80 -10.11 -4.81 5.98
C ALA A 80 -10.19 -6.28 5.55
N ILE A 81 -9.39 -6.70 4.57
CA ILE A 81 -9.25 -8.09 4.17
C ILE A 81 -8.78 -8.95 5.36
N MET A 82 -7.67 -8.53 6.00
CA MET A 82 -7.13 -9.24 7.16
C MET A 82 -8.15 -9.31 8.32
N LEU A 83 -8.85 -8.20 8.63
CA LEU A 83 -9.87 -8.16 9.67
C LEU A 83 -11.06 -9.07 9.37
N SER A 84 -11.33 -9.32 8.09
CA SER A 84 -12.37 -10.25 7.63
C SER A 84 -11.96 -11.73 7.72
N GLY A 85 -10.69 -12.02 8.05
CA GLY A 85 -10.11 -13.36 8.02
C GLY A 85 -9.57 -13.77 6.64
N GLY A 86 -9.58 -12.87 5.67
CA GLY A 86 -9.03 -13.10 4.33
C GLY A 86 -7.50 -12.94 4.27
N ILE A 87 -6.90 -13.44 3.20
CA ILE A 87 -5.48 -13.32 2.90
C ILE A 87 -5.31 -12.37 1.72
N THR A 88 -4.59 -11.26 1.91
CA THR A 88 -4.34 -10.30 0.82
C THR A 88 -3.37 -10.89 -0.21
N VAL A 89 -3.74 -10.82 -1.48
CA VAL A 89 -2.86 -11.11 -2.62
C VAL A 89 -2.64 -9.82 -3.39
N PRO A 90 -1.62 -9.02 -3.05
CA PRO A 90 -1.38 -7.77 -3.74
C PRO A 90 -0.68 -8.03 -5.09
N ALA A 91 -1.16 -7.35 -6.14
CA ALA A 91 -0.61 -7.48 -7.48
C ALA A 91 -0.18 -6.14 -8.06
N TYR A 92 0.86 -6.16 -8.92
CA TYR A 92 1.36 -4.97 -9.59
C TYR A 92 0.37 -4.49 -10.66
N THR A 93 0.12 -3.19 -10.72
CA THR A 93 -0.71 -2.58 -11.77
C THR A 93 -0.09 -2.66 -13.17
N THR A 94 1.20 -2.96 -13.23
CA THR A 94 1.97 -3.11 -14.47
C THR A 94 1.90 -4.50 -15.09
N TYR A 95 1.28 -5.47 -14.41
CA TYR A 95 1.10 -6.82 -14.93
C TYR A 95 0.31 -6.81 -16.25
N THR A 96 0.67 -7.74 -17.13
CA THR A 96 -0.06 -8.03 -18.38
C THR A 96 -1.34 -8.81 -18.09
N LYS A 97 -2.19 -9.00 -19.10
CA LYS A 97 -3.38 -9.84 -18.98
C LYS A 97 -3.04 -11.29 -18.67
N ASP A 98 -1.95 -11.80 -19.25
CA ASP A 98 -1.51 -13.19 -19.03
C ASP A 98 -0.95 -13.39 -17.61
N ASP A 99 -0.23 -12.38 -17.07
CA ASP A 99 0.22 -12.40 -15.69
C ASP A 99 -0.97 -12.44 -14.72
N TYR A 100 -2.01 -11.62 -14.95
CA TYR A 100 -3.22 -11.64 -14.14
C TYR A 100 -3.98 -12.95 -14.28
N LYS A 101 -4.05 -13.49 -15.49
CA LYS A 101 -4.69 -14.79 -15.72
C LYS A 101 -4.01 -15.88 -14.91
N TYR A 102 -2.68 -15.96 -14.99
CA TYR A 102 -1.89 -16.92 -14.22
C TYR A 102 -2.14 -16.74 -12.71
N LEU A 103 -2.04 -15.52 -12.21
CA LEU A 103 -2.19 -15.21 -10.78
C LEU A 103 -3.58 -15.56 -10.26
N ILE A 104 -4.65 -15.25 -11.03
CA ILE A 104 -6.03 -15.56 -10.67
C ILE A 104 -6.26 -17.08 -10.71
N ASP A 105 -5.70 -17.79 -11.69
CA ASP A 105 -5.82 -19.24 -11.81
C ASP A 105 -5.09 -19.97 -10.69
N ASP A 106 -3.96 -19.43 -10.21
CA ASP A 106 -3.13 -20.02 -9.15
C ASP A 106 -3.68 -19.73 -7.74
N CYS A 107 -4.09 -18.50 -7.44
CA CYS A 107 -4.56 -18.15 -6.10
C CYS A 107 -6.07 -18.29 -5.90
N GLU A 108 -6.87 -18.43 -6.95
CA GLU A 108 -8.33 -18.57 -6.91
C GLU A 108 -9.01 -17.59 -5.94
N PRO A 109 -8.95 -16.27 -6.18
CA PRO A 109 -9.44 -15.29 -5.21
C PRO A 109 -10.97 -15.26 -5.15
N SER A 110 -11.53 -15.35 -3.95
CA SER A 110 -12.98 -15.17 -3.75
C SER A 110 -13.43 -13.72 -3.92
N LEU A 111 -12.52 -12.77 -3.67
CA LEU A 111 -12.76 -11.33 -3.78
C LEU A 111 -11.65 -10.69 -4.62
N ILE A 112 -12.04 -9.71 -5.45
CA ILE A 112 -11.10 -8.86 -6.18
C ILE A 112 -11.36 -7.40 -5.84
N ILE A 113 -10.31 -6.64 -5.51
CA ILE A 113 -10.35 -5.20 -5.34
C ILE A 113 -9.48 -4.56 -6.41
N VAL A 114 -10.04 -3.64 -7.19
CA VAL A 114 -9.33 -2.93 -8.26
C VAL A 114 -9.43 -1.42 -8.08
N SER A 115 -8.37 -0.69 -8.43
CA SER A 115 -8.35 0.77 -8.27
C SER A 115 -9.35 1.50 -9.16
N ASN A 116 -9.44 1.11 -10.44
CA ASN A 116 -10.18 1.88 -11.43
C ASN A 116 -10.64 1.01 -12.61
N ASN A 117 -11.34 1.66 -13.55
CA ASN A 117 -11.88 1.00 -14.74
C ASN A 117 -10.82 0.40 -15.66
N ASP A 118 -9.62 1.00 -15.74
CA ASP A 118 -8.56 0.47 -16.61
C ASP A 118 -7.98 -0.84 -16.05
N MET A 119 -7.83 -0.94 -14.74
CA MET A 119 -7.46 -2.21 -14.09
C MET A 119 -8.57 -3.24 -14.24
N LEU A 120 -9.83 -2.84 -14.10
CA LEU A 120 -10.96 -3.74 -14.31
C LEU A 120 -11.00 -4.30 -15.74
N LYS A 121 -10.76 -3.46 -16.76
CA LYS A 121 -10.67 -3.90 -18.17
C LYS A 121 -9.56 -4.92 -18.42
N LYS A 122 -8.40 -4.75 -17.77
CA LYS A 122 -7.30 -5.72 -17.88
C LYS A 122 -7.68 -7.10 -17.35
N LEU A 123 -8.50 -7.15 -16.30
CA LEU A 123 -8.92 -8.39 -15.64
C LEU A 123 -10.17 -9.02 -16.27
N ASN A 124 -10.97 -8.23 -16.99
CA ASN A 124 -12.33 -8.61 -17.41
C ASN A 124 -12.41 -9.97 -18.12
N SER A 125 -11.54 -10.22 -19.10
CA SER A 125 -11.53 -11.49 -19.84
C SER A 125 -11.29 -12.70 -18.95
N THR A 126 -10.46 -12.55 -17.91
CA THR A 126 -10.12 -13.64 -16.98
C THR A 126 -11.24 -13.85 -15.96
N ILE A 127 -11.79 -12.77 -15.36
CA ILE A 127 -12.76 -12.88 -14.27
C ILE A 127 -14.13 -13.35 -14.74
N LYS A 128 -14.50 -13.09 -16.01
CA LYS A 128 -15.79 -13.46 -16.61
C LYS A 128 -16.07 -14.96 -16.51
N GLU A 129 -15.04 -15.79 -16.60
CA GLU A 129 -15.15 -17.25 -16.65
C GLU A 129 -14.99 -17.91 -15.26
N LYS A 130 -14.74 -17.13 -14.19
CA LYS A 130 -14.40 -17.67 -12.88
C LYS A 130 -15.57 -17.62 -11.90
N ASN A 131 -16.09 -18.79 -11.58
CA ASN A 131 -17.23 -18.94 -10.65
C ASN A 131 -16.83 -18.77 -9.18
N PHE A 132 -15.55 -18.93 -8.84
CA PHE A 132 -15.06 -18.76 -7.47
C PHE A 132 -14.99 -17.28 -7.04
N ILE A 133 -15.00 -16.32 -7.98
CA ILE A 133 -15.05 -14.88 -7.68
C ILE A 133 -16.46 -14.49 -7.29
N LYS A 134 -16.65 -14.15 -6.02
CA LYS A 134 -17.96 -13.82 -5.45
C LYS A 134 -18.27 -12.33 -5.52
N LYS A 135 -17.24 -11.47 -5.31
CA LYS A 135 -17.42 -10.01 -5.27
C LYS A 135 -16.24 -9.27 -5.88
N ILE A 136 -16.52 -8.11 -6.47
CA ILE A 136 -15.54 -7.19 -7.02
C ILE A 136 -15.79 -5.81 -6.42
N ILE A 137 -14.77 -5.23 -5.78
CA ILE A 137 -14.82 -3.89 -5.20
C ILE A 137 -13.97 -2.96 -6.07
N THR A 138 -14.50 -1.81 -6.45
CA THR A 138 -13.75 -0.76 -7.17
C THR A 138 -13.45 0.41 -6.25
N LEU A 139 -12.22 0.93 -6.27
CA LEU A 139 -11.85 2.07 -5.41
C LEU A 139 -12.35 3.40 -5.99
N ASP A 140 -12.36 3.53 -7.30
CA ASP A 140 -12.98 4.65 -7.99
C ASP A 140 -14.39 4.26 -8.45
N LYS A 141 -15.28 5.25 -8.55
CA LYS A 141 -16.65 5.02 -9.06
C LYS A 141 -16.57 4.43 -10.47
N VAL A 142 -17.34 3.39 -10.69
CA VAL A 142 -17.47 2.75 -11.99
C VAL A 142 -18.37 3.62 -12.86
N ASN A 143 -17.86 4.15 -13.96
CA ASN A 143 -18.65 4.93 -14.92
C ASN A 143 -19.52 4.02 -15.79
N GLU A 144 -20.60 4.58 -16.38
CA GLU A 144 -21.51 3.87 -17.28
C GLU A 144 -20.81 3.22 -18.49
N ALA A 145 -19.62 3.70 -18.88
CA ALA A 145 -18.77 3.04 -19.87
C ALA A 145 -18.37 1.61 -19.49
N THR A 146 -18.48 1.21 -18.23
CA THR A 146 -18.34 -0.17 -17.76
C THR A 146 -19.59 -1.01 -18.02
N ASN A 147 -20.71 -0.41 -18.44
CA ASN A 147 -21.89 -1.15 -18.89
C ASN A 147 -21.62 -1.99 -20.15
N ASN A 148 -20.54 -1.67 -20.90
CA ASN A 148 -20.02 -2.46 -22.01
C ASN A 148 -19.06 -3.57 -21.58
N LEU A 149 -18.71 -3.66 -20.29
CA LEU A 149 -18.09 -4.86 -19.77
C LEU A 149 -19.18 -5.93 -19.73
N GLU A 150 -19.08 -6.90 -20.60
CA GLU A 150 -19.98 -8.08 -20.69
C GLU A 150 -19.84 -8.97 -19.42
N ILE A 151 -19.86 -8.35 -18.25
CA ILE A 151 -19.84 -9.09 -16.99
C ILE A 151 -21.27 -9.47 -16.71
N SER A 152 -21.55 -10.74 -16.83
CA SER A 152 -22.88 -11.35 -16.77
C SER A 152 -23.63 -11.13 -15.43
N ASN A 153 -22.97 -10.56 -14.40
CA ASN A 153 -23.56 -10.34 -13.08
C ASN A 153 -23.15 -8.97 -12.50
N LYS A 154 -23.92 -7.93 -12.80
CA LYS A 154 -23.75 -6.58 -12.20
C LYS A 154 -23.82 -6.60 -10.67
N GLU A 155 -24.50 -7.56 -10.06
CA GLU A 155 -24.63 -7.76 -8.62
C GLU A 155 -23.28 -8.07 -7.90
N LYS A 156 -22.27 -8.51 -8.67
CA LYS A 156 -20.93 -8.75 -8.12
C LYS A 156 -20.14 -7.47 -7.85
N PHE A 157 -20.57 -6.33 -8.38
CA PHE A 157 -19.82 -5.06 -8.27
C PHE A 157 -20.36 -4.17 -7.16
N ILE A 158 -19.44 -3.57 -6.42
CA ILE A 158 -19.73 -2.52 -5.45
C ILE A 158 -18.56 -1.54 -5.42
N ASP A 159 -18.81 -0.24 -5.28
CA ASP A 159 -17.73 0.72 -5.10
C ASP A 159 -17.40 0.93 -3.62
N PHE A 160 -16.11 1.18 -3.36
CA PHE A 160 -15.56 1.39 -2.02
C PHE A 160 -16.33 2.49 -1.25
N TYR A 161 -16.63 3.61 -1.91
CA TYR A 161 -17.25 4.75 -1.26
C TYR A 161 -18.70 4.46 -0.88
N SER A 162 -19.43 3.69 -1.68
CA SER A 162 -20.80 3.27 -1.31
C SER A 162 -20.80 2.40 -0.04
N ILE A 163 -19.74 1.64 0.21
CA ILE A 163 -19.59 0.86 1.45
C ILE A 163 -19.26 1.75 2.63
N VAL A 164 -18.25 2.64 2.48
CA VAL A 164 -17.72 3.40 3.62
C VAL A 164 -18.54 4.65 3.97
N GLU A 165 -19.37 5.16 3.07
CA GLU A 165 -20.28 6.28 3.31
C GLU A 165 -21.56 5.86 4.06
N ASN A 166 -21.91 4.57 4.07
CA ASN A 166 -23.04 4.08 4.86
C ASN A 166 -22.84 4.36 6.36
N GLU A 167 -23.90 4.68 7.08
CA GLU A 167 -23.85 4.89 8.52
C GLU A 167 -23.53 3.56 9.25
N LEU A 168 -22.57 3.60 10.19
CA LEU A 168 -22.37 2.50 11.14
C LEU A 168 -23.44 2.61 12.23
N LEU A 169 -24.08 1.51 12.55
CA LEU A 169 -24.84 1.41 13.79
C LEU A 169 -23.87 1.50 14.96
N GLU A 170 -24.13 2.35 15.95
CA GLU A 170 -23.26 2.64 17.11
C GLU A 170 -22.90 1.39 17.96
N THR A 171 -23.61 0.29 17.77
CA THR A 171 -23.47 -0.97 18.51
C THR A 171 -22.45 -1.94 17.91
N GLU A 172 -21.83 -1.64 16.79
CA GLU A 172 -20.87 -2.56 16.15
C GLU A 172 -19.50 -2.50 16.84
N GLN A 173 -19.34 -3.39 17.84
CA GLN A 173 -18.05 -3.62 18.50
C GLN A 173 -17.06 -4.29 17.55
N ILE A 174 -15.76 -3.95 17.73
CA ILE A 174 -14.65 -4.63 17.07
C ILE A 174 -14.72 -6.11 17.39
N GLN A 175 -15.06 -6.95 16.41
CA GLN A 175 -14.92 -8.38 16.60
C GLN A 175 -13.42 -8.70 16.75
N LYS A 176 -13.05 -9.31 17.87
CA LYS A 176 -11.70 -9.84 18.05
C LYS A 176 -11.43 -10.86 16.95
N THR A 177 -10.32 -10.73 16.25
CA THR A 177 -9.90 -11.72 15.26
C THR A 177 -9.35 -12.96 15.96
N SER A 178 -9.57 -14.13 15.37
CA SER A 178 -8.94 -15.40 15.81
C SER A 178 -7.52 -15.57 15.26
N LEU A 179 -7.04 -14.59 14.47
CA LEU A 179 -5.75 -14.62 13.78
C LEU A 179 -4.58 -14.68 14.75
N LYS A 180 -3.70 -15.64 14.53
CA LYS A 180 -2.48 -15.89 15.31
C LYS A 180 -1.26 -15.35 14.56
N ARG A 181 -0.11 -15.26 15.23
CA ARG A 181 1.17 -14.93 14.59
C ARG A 181 1.51 -15.86 13.43
N SER A 182 1.12 -17.14 13.50
CA SER A 182 1.33 -18.14 12.44
C SER A 182 0.33 -18.01 11.28
N SER A 183 -0.78 -17.30 11.47
CA SER A 183 -1.80 -17.14 10.41
C SER A 183 -1.21 -16.38 9.21
N PRO A 184 -1.54 -16.77 7.95
CA PRO A 184 -1.18 -16.03 6.76
C PRO A 184 -1.75 -14.61 6.79
N ALA A 185 -0.92 -13.60 6.47
CA ALA A 185 -1.35 -12.22 6.32
C ALA A 185 -1.50 -11.86 4.84
N CYS A 186 -0.52 -12.24 4.02
CA CYS A 186 -0.56 -11.99 2.58
C CYS A 186 0.21 -13.04 1.81
N ILE A 187 -0.06 -13.12 0.49
CA ILE A 187 0.68 -13.94 -0.48
C ILE A 187 1.26 -13.01 -1.52
N ILE A 188 2.59 -12.93 -1.60
CA ILE A 188 3.29 -12.06 -2.55
C ILE A 188 3.92 -12.89 -3.65
N TYR A 189 3.51 -12.63 -4.91
CA TYR A 189 4.06 -13.31 -6.06
C TYR A 189 5.41 -12.73 -6.44
N THR A 190 6.42 -13.61 -6.53
CA THR A 190 7.80 -13.26 -6.92
C THR A 190 8.21 -14.01 -8.16
N SER A 191 8.97 -13.36 -9.05
CA SER A 191 9.62 -14.03 -10.16
C SER A 191 10.65 -15.02 -9.63
N GLY A 192 10.34 -16.32 -9.67
CA GLY A 192 11.30 -17.36 -9.33
C GLY A 192 12.47 -17.39 -10.34
N THR A 193 13.55 -18.10 -10.00
CA THR A 193 14.78 -18.23 -10.82
C THR A 193 14.60 -19.01 -12.12
N GLY A 194 13.40 -19.41 -12.48
CA GLY A 194 13.08 -20.10 -13.74
C GLY A 194 11.63 -20.56 -13.75
N GLY A 195 10.77 -19.86 -14.49
CA GLY A 195 9.39 -20.24 -14.70
C GLY A 195 8.37 -19.23 -14.18
N ASN A 196 7.15 -19.71 -13.95
CA ASN A 196 6.05 -18.87 -13.47
C ASN A 196 6.31 -18.29 -12.07
N PRO A 197 5.79 -17.10 -11.75
CA PRO A 197 5.87 -16.51 -10.42
C PRO A 197 5.31 -17.45 -9.35
N LYS A 198 5.93 -17.44 -8.15
CA LYS A 198 5.49 -18.25 -7.01
C LYS A 198 4.89 -17.37 -5.94
N GLY A 199 3.75 -17.76 -5.40
CA GLY A 199 3.09 -17.11 -4.28
C GLY A 199 3.80 -17.43 -2.96
N VAL A 200 4.50 -16.45 -2.38
CA VAL A 200 5.17 -16.57 -1.09
C VAL A 200 4.21 -16.14 0.02
N VAL A 201 3.88 -17.07 0.90
CA VAL A 201 2.99 -16.81 2.04
C VAL A 201 3.77 -16.13 3.16
N LEU A 202 3.34 -14.95 3.57
CA LEU A 202 3.89 -14.22 4.70
C LEU A 202 2.89 -14.26 5.86
N SER A 203 3.37 -14.66 7.05
CA SER A 203 2.54 -14.69 8.25
C SER A 203 2.52 -13.34 8.97
N HIS A 204 1.48 -13.10 9.77
CA HIS A 204 1.40 -11.92 10.65
C HIS A 204 2.63 -11.80 11.55
N GLY A 205 3.08 -12.89 12.16
CA GLY A 205 4.26 -12.93 13.03
C GLY A 205 5.55 -12.61 12.29
N GLY A 206 5.71 -13.11 11.05
CA GLY A 206 6.88 -12.81 10.23
C GLY A 206 7.01 -11.32 9.93
N ILE A 207 5.89 -10.68 9.57
CA ILE A 207 5.87 -9.23 9.33
C ILE A 207 6.09 -8.45 10.65
N LEU A 208 5.44 -8.84 11.76
CA LEU A 208 5.64 -8.21 13.08
C LEU A 208 7.10 -8.26 13.53
N ASN A 209 7.81 -9.37 13.30
CA ASN A 209 9.22 -9.49 13.63
C ASN A 209 10.08 -8.52 12.81
N ASN A 210 9.81 -8.38 11.50
CA ASN A 210 10.51 -7.41 10.66
C ASN A 210 10.23 -5.96 11.11
N ILE A 211 8.98 -5.65 11.49
CA ILE A 211 8.62 -4.33 12.02
C ILE A 211 9.41 -4.04 13.31
N ASN A 212 9.55 -5.04 14.20
CA ASN A 212 10.29 -4.89 15.45
C ASN A 212 11.76 -4.51 15.19
N GLY A 213 12.43 -5.25 14.30
CA GLY A 213 13.80 -4.94 13.89
C GLY A 213 13.93 -3.54 13.25
N ALA A 214 13.00 -3.18 12.36
CA ALA A 214 12.99 -1.86 11.74
C ALA A 214 12.76 -0.73 12.76
N CYS A 215 11.85 -0.91 13.72
CA CYS A 215 11.60 0.08 14.77
C CYS A 215 12.83 0.31 15.67
N GLU A 216 13.60 -0.73 16.01
CA GLU A 216 14.84 -0.58 16.77
C GLU A 216 15.91 0.22 15.99
N ILE A 217 16.05 -0.03 14.68
CA ILE A 217 16.96 0.74 13.82
C ILE A 217 16.53 2.20 13.72
N LEU A 218 15.22 2.45 13.61
CA LEU A 218 14.68 3.80 13.45
C LEU A 218 14.66 4.61 14.75
N LYS A 219 14.65 3.95 15.91
CA LYS A 219 14.51 4.58 17.23
C LYS A 219 15.43 5.79 17.50
N PRO A 220 16.74 5.78 17.11
CA PRO A 220 17.63 6.93 17.35
C PRO A 220 17.38 8.10 16.39
N ILE A 221 16.71 7.88 15.25
CA ILE A 221 16.54 8.88 14.18
C ILE A 221 15.09 9.31 13.97
N ILE A 222 14.15 8.70 14.70
CA ILE A 222 12.72 8.98 14.50
C ILE A 222 12.25 10.16 15.34
N ASP A 223 11.58 11.10 14.70
CA ASP A 223 10.95 12.23 15.37
C ASP A 223 9.70 11.82 16.17
N LYS A 224 9.26 12.71 17.09
CA LYS A 224 8.00 12.53 17.82
C LYS A 224 6.77 12.44 16.92
N ARG A 225 6.86 12.98 15.71
CA ARG A 225 5.77 12.98 14.71
C ARG A 225 6.33 12.66 13.32
N PRO A 226 6.74 11.42 13.09
CA PRO A 226 7.38 11.05 11.84
C PRO A 226 6.43 11.19 10.66
N THR A 227 6.99 11.60 9.53
CA THR A 227 6.28 11.73 8.25
C THR A 227 7.00 10.88 7.22
N PHE A 228 6.24 10.01 6.57
CA PHE A 228 6.77 9.13 5.53
C PHE A 228 6.20 9.50 4.16
N LEU A 229 6.98 9.23 3.12
CA LEU A 229 6.53 9.24 1.74
C LEU A 229 6.67 7.84 1.14
N THR A 230 5.53 7.18 0.91
CA THR A 230 5.43 5.87 0.28
C THR A 230 5.35 6.05 -1.23
N TRP A 231 6.32 5.49 -1.97
CA TRP A 231 6.42 5.55 -3.42
C TRP A 231 6.83 4.23 -4.07
N LEU A 232 7.49 3.35 -3.31
CA LEU A 232 7.75 1.98 -3.77
C LEU A 232 6.44 1.19 -3.78
N PRO A 233 6.28 0.19 -4.66
CA PRO A 233 5.02 -0.55 -4.76
C PRO A 233 4.64 -1.27 -3.47
N LEU A 234 3.44 -1.01 -2.95
CA LEU A 234 2.88 -1.73 -1.80
C LEU A 234 2.62 -3.22 -2.07
N SER A 235 2.54 -3.60 -3.35
CA SER A 235 2.50 -4.99 -3.78
C SER A 235 3.83 -5.75 -3.59
N HIS A 236 4.91 -5.04 -3.27
CA HIS A 236 6.20 -5.64 -2.95
C HIS A 236 6.37 -5.83 -1.44
N SER A 237 6.89 -6.99 -1.00
CA SER A 237 7.05 -7.36 0.41
C SER A 237 7.77 -6.31 1.25
N TYR A 238 8.77 -5.64 0.70
CA TYR A 238 9.53 -4.61 1.41
C TYR A 238 8.65 -3.41 1.78
N GLU A 239 8.01 -2.75 0.81
CA GLU A 239 7.18 -1.57 1.08
C GLU A 239 5.90 -1.94 1.85
N HIS A 240 5.35 -3.13 1.61
CA HIS A 240 4.23 -3.65 2.40
C HIS A 240 4.60 -3.75 3.90
N CYS A 241 5.78 -4.28 4.22
CA CYS A 241 6.27 -4.31 5.60
C CYS A 241 6.51 -2.89 6.14
N VAL A 242 7.13 -2.00 5.36
CA VAL A 242 7.38 -0.60 5.73
C VAL A 242 6.08 0.13 6.05
N GLN A 243 4.98 -0.15 5.35
CA GLN A 243 3.67 0.43 5.65
C GLN A 243 3.23 0.14 7.11
N PHE A 244 3.49 -1.06 7.61
CA PHE A 244 3.20 -1.40 9.01
C PHE A 244 4.22 -0.80 9.99
N VAL A 245 5.48 -0.59 9.58
CA VAL A 245 6.45 0.19 10.37
C VAL A 245 5.94 1.61 10.59
N GLN A 246 5.42 2.26 9.53
CA GLN A 246 4.84 3.60 9.60
C GLN A 246 3.70 3.67 10.62
N ILE A 247 2.85 2.64 10.66
CA ILE A 247 1.79 2.52 11.66
C ILE A 247 2.36 2.33 13.06
N ALA A 248 3.31 1.42 13.25
CA ALA A 248 3.91 1.13 14.55
C ALA A 248 4.52 2.37 15.21
N VAL A 249 5.10 3.26 14.41
CA VAL A 249 5.69 4.53 14.92
C VAL A 249 4.69 5.70 14.93
N GLY A 250 3.43 5.49 14.59
CA GLY A 250 2.39 6.52 14.59
C GLY A 250 2.64 7.64 13.58
N ALA A 251 3.19 7.33 12.43
CA ALA A 251 3.54 8.29 11.39
C ALA A 251 2.32 8.91 10.70
N LYS A 252 2.56 10.06 10.02
CA LYS A 252 1.73 10.52 8.91
C LYS A 252 2.33 9.95 7.63
N VAL A 253 1.49 9.36 6.78
CA VAL A 253 1.91 8.69 5.54
C VAL A 253 1.40 9.46 4.34
N PHE A 254 2.31 9.91 3.50
CA PHE A 254 1.99 10.42 2.18
C PHE A 254 2.21 9.33 1.13
N TYR A 255 1.28 9.21 0.18
CA TYR A 255 1.45 8.39 -1.01
C TYR A 255 1.81 9.28 -2.19
N ALA A 256 2.90 8.97 -2.87
CA ALA A 256 3.31 9.70 -4.07
C ALA A 256 2.29 9.50 -5.20
N GLU A 257 2.10 10.53 -6.03
CA GLU A 257 1.22 10.46 -7.19
C GLU A 257 1.72 9.42 -8.20
N LYS A 258 2.98 9.59 -8.61
CA LYS A 258 3.67 8.71 -9.55
C LYS A 258 5.18 8.98 -9.50
N ILE A 259 5.97 8.06 -10.05
CA ILE A 259 7.44 8.11 -9.95
C ILE A 259 8.05 9.35 -10.63
N GLU A 260 7.45 9.83 -11.71
CA GLU A 260 7.90 11.02 -12.45
C GLU A 260 7.76 12.31 -11.63
N LYS A 261 6.80 12.32 -10.69
CA LYS A 261 6.51 13.44 -9.78
C LYS A 261 7.18 13.31 -8.41
N LEU A 262 8.03 12.30 -8.23
CA LEU A 262 8.57 11.97 -6.91
C LEU A 262 9.32 13.14 -6.27
N LEU A 263 10.14 13.89 -7.01
CA LEU A 263 10.86 15.05 -6.47
C LEU A 263 9.92 16.19 -6.03
N GLU A 264 8.86 16.43 -6.79
CA GLU A 264 7.81 17.39 -6.42
C GLU A 264 7.09 16.90 -5.16
N ASN A 265 6.75 15.61 -5.09
CA ASN A 265 6.11 15.02 -3.94
C ASN A 265 6.98 15.03 -2.67
N ILE A 266 8.30 14.82 -2.80
CA ILE A 266 9.27 14.99 -1.70
C ILE A 266 9.23 16.43 -1.18
N SER A 267 9.27 17.42 -2.08
CA SER A 267 9.22 18.84 -1.71
C SER A 267 7.91 19.21 -1.01
N GLN A 268 6.79 18.61 -1.43
CA GLN A 268 5.46 18.85 -0.86
C GLN A 268 5.27 18.14 0.49
N ALA A 269 5.63 16.87 0.58
CA ALA A 269 5.47 16.05 1.78
C ALA A 269 6.47 16.41 2.88
N LYS A 270 7.67 16.83 2.50
CA LYS A 270 8.83 17.05 3.40
C LYS A 270 8.99 15.89 4.38
N PRO A 271 9.16 14.65 3.87
CA PRO A 271 9.20 13.47 4.74
C PRO A 271 10.42 13.53 5.66
N THR A 272 10.25 13.09 6.92
CA THR A 272 11.38 12.88 7.85
C THR A 272 12.10 11.59 7.54
N ILE A 273 11.39 10.60 6.98
CA ILE A 273 11.92 9.30 6.58
C ILE A 273 11.30 8.91 5.23
N MET A 274 12.13 8.37 4.36
CA MET A 274 11.72 7.81 3.08
C MET A 274 12.55 6.54 2.78
N THR A 275 11.86 5.48 2.43
CA THR A 275 12.50 4.26 1.93
C THR A 275 12.89 4.43 0.48
N ALA A 276 14.04 3.92 0.08
CA ALA A 276 14.49 3.95 -1.30
C ALA A 276 15.40 2.77 -1.63
N VAL A 277 15.46 2.43 -2.91
CA VAL A 277 16.34 1.40 -3.44
C VAL A 277 17.60 2.01 -4.05
N PRO A 278 18.74 1.30 -4.12
CA PRO A 278 20.00 1.85 -4.64
C PRO A 278 19.87 2.48 -6.02
N ARG A 279 19.08 1.88 -6.90
CA ARG A 279 18.84 2.39 -8.26
C ARG A 279 18.22 3.79 -8.28
N PHE A 280 17.41 4.13 -7.26
CA PHE A 280 16.84 5.48 -7.14
C PHE A 280 17.94 6.52 -6.95
N TYR A 281 18.87 6.28 -6.03
CA TYR A 281 19.98 7.19 -5.77
C TYR A 281 20.92 7.31 -6.98
N GLN A 282 21.20 6.23 -7.69
CA GLN A 282 21.98 6.25 -8.93
C GLN A 282 21.32 7.13 -10.00
N ASN A 283 20.03 6.96 -10.21
CA ASN A 283 19.26 7.74 -11.16
C ASN A 283 19.19 9.22 -10.76
N LEU A 284 18.99 9.50 -9.48
CA LEU A 284 18.96 10.87 -8.95
C LEU A 284 20.33 11.55 -9.13
N PHE A 285 21.43 10.86 -8.77
CA PHE A 285 22.79 11.34 -8.96
C PHE A 285 23.07 11.67 -10.44
N THR A 286 22.71 10.75 -11.34
CA THR A 286 22.88 10.95 -12.79
C THR A 286 22.12 12.18 -13.27
N ARG A 287 20.83 12.33 -12.90
CA ARG A 287 20.00 13.48 -13.28
C ARG A 287 20.56 14.81 -12.76
N ILE A 288 21.03 14.83 -11.52
CA ILE A 288 21.63 16.03 -10.93
C ILE A 288 22.90 16.42 -11.70
N ASN A 289 23.80 15.45 -11.97
CA ASN A 289 25.02 15.73 -12.74
C ASN A 289 24.73 16.20 -14.16
N MET A 290 23.80 15.56 -14.87
CA MET A 290 23.35 16.03 -16.20
C MET A 290 22.83 17.46 -16.16
N ASN A 291 22.09 17.84 -15.10
CA ASN A 291 21.62 19.21 -14.93
C ASN A 291 22.79 20.19 -14.64
N PHE A 292 23.80 19.77 -13.90
CA PHE A 292 25.01 20.55 -13.66
C PHE A 292 25.84 20.75 -14.93
N GLU A 293 25.94 19.72 -15.77
CA GLU A 293 26.66 19.75 -17.03
C GLU A 293 26.02 20.73 -18.07
N LYS A 294 24.70 20.87 -18.00
CA LYS A 294 23.96 21.84 -18.85
C LYS A 294 24.17 23.30 -18.46
N GLN A 295 24.74 23.56 -17.27
CA GLN A 295 25.01 24.93 -16.85
C GLN A 295 26.31 25.44 -17.48
N SER A 296 26.36 26.73 -17.77
CA SER A 296 27.50 27.41 -18.39
C SER A 296 27.97 28.63 -17.57
N GLY A 297 29.11 29.19 -17.92
CA GLY A 297 29.63 30.40 -17.33
C GLY A 297 29.85 30.34 -15.81
N PHE A 298 29.46 31.41 -15.13
CA PHE A 298 29.67 31.57 -13.69
C PHE A 298 28.99 30.47 -12.85
N LYS A 299 27.78 30.05 -13.24
CA LYS A 299 27.04 28.96 -12.55
C LYS A 299 27.83 27.66 -12.54
N ARG A 300 28.42 27.26 -13.67
CA ARG A 300 29.23 26.03 -13.76
C ARG A 300 30.48 26.12 -12.88
N LYS A 301 31.14 27.28 -12.84
CA LYS A 301 32.30 27.52 -11.99
C LYS A 301 31.95 27.37 -10.51
N LEU A 302 30.84 27.95 -10.07
CA LEU A 302 30.34 27.84 -8.70
C LEU A 302 30.00 26.39 -8.31
N ILE A 303 29.29 25.67 -9.19
CA ILE A 303 28.96 24.23 -8.97
C ILE A 303 30.24 23.41 -8.81
N ASN A 304 31.23 23.58 -9.68
CA ASN A 304 32.49 22.84 -9.60
C ASN A 304 33.27 23.16 -8.32
N GLN A 305 33.27 24.40 -7.89
CA GLN A 305 33.90 24.78 -6.61
C GLN A 305 33.20 24.11 -5.42
N THR A 306 31.85 24.13 -5.39
CA THR A 306 31.04 23.51 -4.34
C THR A 306 31.27 22.01 -4.28
N LEU A 307 31.26 21.32 -5.43
CA LEU A 307 31.53 19.87 -5.49
C LEU A 307 32.95 19.52 -5.02
N ASN A 308 33.94 20.34 -5.36
CA ASN A 308 35.32 20.14 -4.91
C ASN A 308 35.51 20.36 -3.40
N LEU A 309 34.79 21.35 -2.84
CA LEU A 309 34.76 21.57 -1.40
C LEU A 309 34.12 20.40 -0.67
N GLY A 310 32.95 19.92 -1.14
CA GLY A 310 32.28 18.75 -0.59
C GLY A 310 33.16 17.50 -0.60
N LYS A 311 33.84 17.22 -1.71
CA LYS A 311 34.78 16.10 -1.81
C LYS A 311 35.98 16.22 -0.82
N LYS A 312 36.45 17.45 -0.52
CA LYS A 312 37.52 17.67 0.44
C LYS A 312 37.05 17.44 1.88
N ILE A 313 35.79 17.81 2.19
CA ILE A 313 35.20 17.57 3.54
C ILE A 313 35.04 16.08 3.78
N LEU A 314 34.43 15.34 2.83
CA LEU A 314 34.21 13.90 2.92
C LEU A 314 35.51 13.05 2.97
N LYS A 315 36.68 13.60 2.58
CA LYS A 315 37.97 12.91 2.69
C LYS A 315 38.66 13.15 4.03
N LYS A 316 38.11 14.03 4.88
CA LYS A 316 38.67 14.34 6.19
C LYS A 316 37.97 13.62 7.36
N GLU A 317 36.82 12.98 7.07
CA GLU A 317 36.14 12.03 7.93
C GLU A 317 36.53 10.58 7.56
#